data_af48e917acb40a8cc9788b5294744ff8
#
_entry.id   af48e917acb40a8cc9788b5294744ff8
#
_cell.length_a   1.000
_cell.length_b   1.000
_cell.length_c   1.000
_cell.angle_alpha   90.00
_cell.angle_beta   90.00
_cell.angle_gamma   90.00
#
_symmetry.space_group_name_H-M   'P 1'
#
loop_
_entity.id
_entity.type
_entity.pdbx_description
1 polymer ?
#
loop_
_entity_poly.entity_id
_entity_poly.type
_entity_poly.pdbx_seq_one_letter_code
_entity_poly.pdbx_strand_id
1 'polypeptide(L)'
;MTVLSGKEIARQIEKKFPKSIIESSPEGLVVDSKFLLGVATYLKTTRGLDFDYLTAITAVDYLDYFEVIYLLTSLKYNHSLVIKARCYERENPSLPSVVSLAGG
;
A
#
# COMPACT_ATOMS: atom_id res chain seq x y z
N MET A 1 -9.07 8.64 -14.70
CA MET A 1 -8.26 7.60 -14.06
C MET A 1 -9.15 6.63 -13.29
N THR A 2 -8.92 5.34 -13.42
CA THR A 2 -9.72 4.31 -12.77
C THR A 2 -9.13 3.96 -11.40
N VAL A 3 -9.99 3.82 -10.40
CA VAL A 3 -9.58 3.33 -9.09
C VAL A 3 -9.80 1.81 -9.08
N LEU A 4 -8.75 1.05 -8.81
CA LEU A 4 -8.85 -0.40 -8.77
C LEU A 4 -9.54 -0.85 -7.48
N SER A 5 -10.24 -1.99 -7.56
CA SER A 5 -10.89 -2.56 -6.40
C SER A 5 -9.85 -3.08 -5.40
N GLY A 6 -9.86 -2.52 -4.20
CA GLY A 6 -8.97 -2.97 -3.14
C GLY A 6 -9.17 -4.43 -2.79
N LYS A 7 -10.42 -4.92 -2.89
CA LYS A 7 -10.71 -6.33 -2.56
C LYS A 7 -10.05 -7.31 -3.52
N GLU A 8 -10.04 -6.99 -4.81
CA GLU A 8 -9.40 -7.86 -5.80
C GLU A 8 -7.88 -7.86 -5.63
N ILE A 9 -7.30 -6.69 -5.43
CA ILE A 9 -5.86 -6.56 -5.22
C ILE A 9 -5.46 -7.26 -3.93
N ALA A 10 -6.30 -7.15 -2.87
CA ALA A 10 -6.04 -7.83 -1.61
C ALA A 10 -5.92 -9.35 -1.79
N ARG A 11 -6.79 -9.95 -2.59
CA ARG A 11 -6.72 -11.39 -2.84
C ARG A 11 -5.40 -11.79 -3.49
N GLN A 12 -4.93 -10.99 -4.45
CA GLN A 12 -3.66 -11.26 -5.12
C GLN A 12 -2.49 -11.14 -4.14
N ILE A 13 -2.52 -10.11 -3.30
CA ILE A 13 -1.46 -9.87 -2.32
C ILE A 13 -1.43 -10.98 -1.27
N GLU A 14 -2.59 -11.39 -0.76
CA GLU A 14 -2.68 -12.42 0.27
C GLU A 14 -2.12 -13.76 -0.18
N LYS A 15 -2.18 -14.07 -1.46
CA LYS A 15 -1.58 -15.29 -2.00
C LYS A 15 -0.07 -15.29 -1.85
N LYS A 16 0.55 -14.12 -1.98
CA LYS A 16 2.00 -13.97 -1.91
C LYS A 16 2.48 -13.61 -0.50
N PHE A 17 1.71 -12.78 0.20
CA PHE A 17 2.02 -12.31 1.54
C PHE A 17 0.85 -12.61 2.49
N PRO A 18 0.71 -13.86 2.98
CA PRO A 18 -0.36 -14.18 3.91
C PRO A 18 -0.31 -13.30 5.15
N LYS A 19 -1.47 -12.89 5.63
CA LYS A 19 -1.64 -12.04 6.83
C LYS A 19 -1.13 -10.60 6.67
N SER A 20 -0.80 -10.18 5.46
CA SER A 20 -0.37 -8.80 5.23
C SER A 20 -1.52 -7.80 5.20
N ILE A 21 -2.70 -8.25 4.84
CA ILE A 21 -3.88 -7.39 4.67
C ILE A 21 -4.69 -7.36 5.96
N ILE A 22 -4.86 -6.17 6.52
CA ILE A 22 -5.68 -5.96 7.72
C ILE A 22 -7.12 -5.76 7.33
N GLU A 23 -7.36 -4.93 6.32
CA GLU A 23 -8.69 -4.67 5.79
C GLU A 23 -8.61 -4.43 4.29
N SER A 24 -9.72 -4.68 3.60
CA SER A 24 -9.84 -4.35 2.18
C SER A 24 -11.22 -3.77 1.92
N SER A 25 -11.28 -2.85 0.96
CA SER A 25 -12.52 -2.21 0.56
C SER A 25 -12.45 -1.90 -0.94
N PRO A 26 -13.58 -1.55 -1.57
CA PRO A 26 -13.54 -1.15 -2.97
C PRO A 26 -12.64 0.05 -3.23
N GLU A 27 -12.41 0.90 -2.22
CA GLU A 27 -11.60 2.09 -2.38
C GLU A 27 -10.10 1.86 -2.16
N GLY A 28 -9.74 0.82 -1.41
CA GLY A 28 -8.33 0.60 -1.12
C GLY A 28 -8.06 -0.51 -0.14
N LEU A 29 -6.84 -0.53 0.39
CA LEU A 29 -6.34 -1.58 1.28
C LEU A 29 -5.76 -0.99 2.54
N VAL A 30 -5.86 -1.75 3.64
CA VAL A 30 -5.09 -1.47 4.86
C VAL A 30 -4.14 -2.64 5.05
N VAL A 31 -2.84 -2.35 5.07
CA VAL A 31 -1.79 -3.36 5.21
C VAL A 31 -1.01 -3.16 6.50
N ASP A 32 -0.47 -4.24 7.03
CA ASP A 32 0.45 -4.17 8.16
C ASP A 32 1.77 -3.58 7.66
N SER A 33 2.30 -2.57 8.36
CA SER A 33 3.52 -1.88 7.95
C SER A 33 4.72 -2.83 7.79
N LYS A 34 4.73 -3.95 8.46
CA LYS A 34 5.78 -4.96 8.32
C LYS A 34 5.88 -5.50 6.89
N PHE A 35 4.79 -5.49 6.17
CA PHE A 35 4.73 -6.01 4.80
C PHE A 35 4.71 -4.92 3.75
N LEU A 36 4.75 -3.65 4.17
CA LEU A 36 4.59 -2.53 3.24
C LEU A 36 5.60 -2.56 2.10
N LEU A 37 6.88 -2.79 2.40
CA LEU A 37 7.93 -2.80 1.39
C LEU A 37 7.69 -3.93 0.37
N GLY A 38 7.39 -5.12 0.85
CA GLY A 38 7.12 -6.26 -0.04
C GLY A 38 5.86 -6.05 -0.88
N VAL A 39 4.79 -5.55 -0.27
CA VAL A 39 3.54 -5.28 -0.97
C VAL A 39 3.74 -4.20 -2.04
N ALA A 40 4.43 -3.11 -1.70
CA ALA A 40 4.70 -2.03 -2.64
C ALA A 40 5.54 -2.53 -3.83
N THR A 41 6.55 -3.33 -3.56
CA THR A 41 7.39 -3.92 -4.60
C THR A 41 6.56 -4.84 -5.51
N TYR A 42 5.72 -5.67 -4.92
CA TYR A 42 4.83 -6.53 -5.68
C TYR A 42 3.93 -5.74 -6.62
N LEU A 43 3.33 -4.66 -6.11
CA LEU A 43 2.43 -3.82 -6.91
C LEU A 43 3.17 -3.07 -8.03
N LYS A 44 4.41 -2.68 -7.77
CA LYS A 44 5.23 -1.99 -8.78
C LYS A 44 5.66 -2.95 -9.89
N THR A 45 6.05 -4.17 -9.54
CA THR A 45 6.67 -5.10 -10.49
C THR A 45 5.70 -6.08 -11.13
N THR A 46 4.47 -6.20 -10.61
CA THR A 46 3.50 -7.14 -11.17
C THR A 46 2.94 -6.63 -12.50
N ARG A 47 3.05 -7.49 -13.51
CA ARG A 47 2.55 -7.17 -14.85
C ARG A 47 1.04 -6.93 -14.79
N GLY A 48 0.60 -5.85 -15.42
CA GLY A 48 -0.81 -5.47 -15.41
C GLY A 48 -1.16 -4.51 -14.29
N LEU A 49 -0.35 -4.42 -13.26
CA LEU A 49 -0.52 -3.44 -12.18
C LEU A 49 0.41 -2.24 -12.37
N ASP A 50 1.69 -2.47 -12.48
CA ASP A 50 2.71 -1.46 -12.80
C ASP A 50 2.50 -0.12 -12.10
N PHE A 51 2.36 -0.14 -10.77
CA PHE A 51 2.21 1.10 -10.01
C PHE A 51 3.55 1.81 -9.92
N ASP A 52 3.81 2.69 -10.87
CA ASP A 52 5.10 3.39 -11.02
C ASP A 52 5.32 4.49 -10.00
N TYR A 53 4.24 5.09 -9.51
CA TYR A 53 4.31 6.22 -8.61
C TYR A 53 3.69 5.91 -7.27
N LEU A 54 4.39 6.30 -6.21
CA LEU A 54 3.92 6.18 -4.84
C LEU A 54 4.02 7.55 -4.20
N THR A 55 2.89 8.07 -3.75
CA THR A 55 2.84 9.37 -3.08
C THR A 55 2.26 9.21 -1.69
N ALA A 56 2.97 9.69 -0.67
CA ALA A 56 2.44 9.74 0.67
C ALA A 56 1.47 10.92 0.75
N ILE A 57 0.21 10.64 1.08
CA ILE A 57 -0.82 11.66 1.16
C ILE A 57 -0.82 12.30 2.54
N THR A 58 -0.90 11.49 3.58
CA THR A 58 -0.98 11.98 4.95
C THR A 58 -0.61 10.88 5.93
N ALA A 59 -0.39 11.27 7.19
CA ALA A 59 -0.14 10.35 8.27
C ALA A 59 -1.03 10.73 9.45
N VAL A 60 -1.57 9.73 10.14
CA VAL A 60 -2.44 9.94 11.29
C VAL A 60 -1.93 9.12 12.46
N ASP A 61 -1.82 9.76 13.61
CA ASP A 61 -1.42 9.10 14.85
C ASP A 61 -2.68 8.81 15.67
N TYR A 62 -3.08 7.53 15.66
CA TYR A 62 -4.18 7.08 16.52
C TYR A 62 -3.61 6.59 17.84
N LEU A 63 -4.49 6.40 18.83
CA LEU A 63 -4.06 5.95 20.15
C LEU A 63 -3.37 4.59 20.11
N ASP A 64 -3.88 3.69 19.30
CA ASP A 64 -3.40 2.31 19.24
C ASP A 64 -2.42 2.03 18.13
N TYR A 65 -2.34 2.90 17.13
CA TYR A 65 -1.47 2.68 15.99
C TYR A 65 -1.21 3.99 15.23
N PHE A 66 -0.19 3.95 14.39
CA PHE A 66 0.16 5.02 13.48
C PHE A 66 -0.17 4.56 12.07
N GLU A 67 -0.78 5.42 11.26
CA GLU A 67 -1.20 5.03 9.91
C GLU A 67 -0.72 6.06 8.89
N VAL A 68 -0.10 5.58 7.83
CA VAL A 68 0.32 6.42 6.70
C VAL A 68 -0.49 6.03 5.48
N ILE A 69 -1.05 7.00 4.81
CA ILE A 69 -1.90 6.79 3.63
C ILE A 69 -1.10 7.14 2.38
N TYR A 70 -1.03 6.17 1.47
CA TYR A 70 -0.32 6.31 0.20
C TYR A 70 -1.28 6.21 -0.98
N LEU A 71 -0.98 6.97 -2.02
CA LEU A 71 -1.64 6.82 -3.32
C LEU A 71 -0.65 6.20 -4.29
N LEU A 72 -1.02 5.06 -4.86
CA LEU A 72 -0.26 4.41 -5.91
C LEU A 72 -0.91 4.69 -7.26
N THR A 73 -0.10 5.00 -8.25
CA THR A 73 -0.59 5.37 -9.58
C THR A 73 0.21 4.66 -10.65
N SER A 74 -0.49 4.15 -11.66
CA SER A 74 0.12 3.64 -12.88
C SER A 74 -0.26 4.55 -14.04
N LEU A 75 0.71 5.20 -14.64
CA LEU A 75 0.48 6.02 -15.82
C LEU A 75 0.25 5.15 -17.05
N LYS A 76 0.90 3.99 -17.10
CA LYS A 76 0.76 3.06 -18.22
C LYS A 76 -0.67 2.54 -18.37
N TYR A 77 -1.29 2.17 -17.27
CA TYR A 77 -2.65 1.62 -17.28
C TYR A 77 -3.70 2.62 -16.83
N ASN A 78 -3.28 3.82 -16.47
CA ASN A 78 -4.18 4.90 -16.05
C ASN A 78 -5.12 4.46 -14.92
N HIS A 79 -4.54 3.84 -13.89
CA HIS A 79 -5.29 3.42 -12.71
C HIS A 79 -4.57 3.81 -11.41
N SER A 80 -5.31 3.80 -10.32
CA SER A 80 -4.78 4.16 -9.01
C SER A 80 -5.32 3.24 -7.91
N LEU A 81 -4.64 3.25 -6.78
CA LEU A 81 -5.02 2.46 -5.61
C LEU A 81 -4.56 3.18 -4.35
N VAL A 82 -5.43 3.24 -3.34
CA VAL A 82 -5.06 3.80 -2.04
C VAL A 82 -4.63 2.67 -1.12
N ILE A 83 -3.46 2.83 -0.48
CA ILE A 83 -2.97 1.89 0.52
C ILE A 83 -2.71 2.63 1.81
N LYS A 84 -3.25 2.11 2.91
CA LYS A 84 -2.98 2.61 4.25
C LYS A 84 -2.06 1.61 4.95
N ALA A 85 -0.89 2.08 5.36
CA ALA A 85 0.07 1.25 6.09
C ALA A 85 -0.12 1.50 7.58
N ARG A 86 -0.48 0.47 8.33
CA ARG A 86 -0.77 0.58 9.74
C ARG A 86 0.37 0.00 10.57
N CYS A 87 0.92 0.84 11.45
CA CYS A 87 2.01 0.44 12.34
C CYS A 87 1.51 0.44 13.78
N TYR A 88 1.59 -0.70 14.44
CA TYR A 88 1.15 -0.84 15.83
C TYR A 88 2.27 -0.57 16.83
N GLU A 89 3.50 -0.42 16.38
CA GLU A 89 4.65 -0.17 17.25
C GLU A 89 4.86 1.33 17.42
N ARG A 90 4.11 1.94 18.34
CA ARG A 90 4.17 3.38 18.56
C ARG A 90 5.51 3.89 19.08
N GLU A 91 6.17 3.11 19.92
CA GLU A 91 7.44 3.54 20.54
C GLU A 91 8.57 3.62 19.54
N ASN A 92 8.49 2.86 18.47
CA ASN A 92 9.51 2.85 17.44
C ASN A 92 8.84 2.66 16.07
N PRO A 93 8.05 3.64 15.61
CA PRO A 93 7.36 3.53 14.33
C PRO A 93 8.37 3.63 13.20
N SER A 94 8.75 2.48 12.67
CA SER A 94 9.70 2.40 11.58
C SER A 94 8.98 1.94 10.33
N LEU A 95 8.58 2.90 9.49
CA LEU A 95 8.04 2.58 8.18
C LEU A 95 9.17 2.54 7.16
N PRO A 96 9.23 1.50 6.32
CA PRO A 96 10.26 1.44 5.30
C PRO A 96 10.15 2.63 4.36
N SER A 97 11.29 3.11 3.86
CA SER A 97 11.29 4.15 2.86
C SER A 97 10.91 3.52 1.51
N VAL A 98 9.65 3.70 1.10
CA VAL A 98 9.16 3.15 -0.16
C VAL A 98 9.28 4.13 -1.32
N VAL A 99 9.69 5.36 -1.04
CA VAL A 99 9.85 6.39 -2.08
C VAL A 99 10.87 5.94 -3.13
N SER A 100 11.96 5.31 -2.69
CA SER A 100 12.98 4.81 -3.61
C SER A 100 12.44 3.72 -4.54
N LEU A 101 11.43 2.98 -4.13
CA LEU A 101 10.81 1.95 -4.98
C LEU A 101 10.00 2.59 -6.11
N ALA A 102 9.45 3.77 -5.88
CA ALA A 102 8.64 4.48 -6.86
C ALA A 102 9.47 5.31 -7.83
N GLY A 103 10.79 5.34 -7.66
CA GLY A 103 11.67 6.09 -8.53
C GLY A 103 11.62 7.60 -8.30
N GLY A 104 10.98 7.99 -7.25
CA GLY A 104 10.83 9.40 -6.91
C GLY A 104 11.85 9.87 -5.91
#